data_e5101e78e952f77e0a0c5fedb5c0d825
#
_entry.id   e5101e78e952f77e0a0c5fedb5c0d825
#
_cell.length_a   1.000
_cell.length_b   1.000
_cell.length_c   1.000
_cell.angle_alpha   90.00
_cell.angle_beta   90.00
_cell.angle_gamma   90.00
#
_symmetry.space_group_name_H-M   'P 1'
#
loop_
_entity.id
_entity.type
_entity.pdbx_description
1 polymer ?
#
loop_
_entity_poly.entity_id
_entity_poly.type
_entity_poly.pdbx_seq_one_letter_code
_entity_poly.pdbx_strand_id
1 'polypeptide(L)'
;MYSLKVFLISSFIALGLSGCQKTSSDTAPGQQSVQENKLKTLAIGYQKSSLNLLVARQQQLFEQQFPGVQVAWKEFPAGPQMLEALAVGAIDFGAVGNTPPVFAQAAGKDLKYIGYEVVPQNAQALLIPADSSIRTLAD
;
A
#
# COMPACT_ATOMS: atom_id res chain seq x y z
N MET A 1 55.42 -15.11 19.78
CA MET A 1 55.51 -15.16 21.26
C MET A 1 54.10 -15.44 21.76
N TYR A 2 53.76 -16.70 21.92
CA TYR A 2 53.51 -17.47 23.15
C TYR A 2 52.55 -16.73 24.10
N SER A 3 51.37 -17.23 24.39
CA SER A 3 51.18 -18.31 25.34
C SER A 3 49.77 -18.92 25.28
N LEU A 4 49.81 -20.20 25.13
CA LEU A 4 48.77 -21.22 25.33
C LEU A 4 48.43 -21.33 26.82
N LYS A 5 47.13 -21.31 27.20
CA LYS A 5 46.72 -21.92 28.47
C LYS A 5 45.47 -22.78 28.24
N VAL A 6 45.74 -24.05 28.17
CA VAL A 6 44.83 -25.17 28.38
C VAL A 6 44.49 -25.23 29.88
N PHE A 7 43.22 -25.40 30.23
CA PHE A 7 42.85 -26.00 31.51
C PHE A 7 41.70 -26.98 31.31
N LEU A 8 42.04 -28.17 31.81
CA LEU A 8 41.29 -29.42 31.75
C LEU A 8 40.26 -29.57 32.86
N ILE A 9 39.19 -30.33 32.54
CA ILE A 9 38.50 -31.34 33.35
C ILE A 9 37.64 -30.87 34.53
N SER A 10 36.33 -31.14 34.48
CA SER A 10 35.73 -32.08 35.43
C SER A 10 34.40 -32.61 34.96
N SER A 11 34.34 -33.90 34.84
CA SER A 11 33.21 -34.78 34.60
C SER A 11 32.33 -34.83 35.85
N PHE A 12 31.00 -34.67 35.67
CA PHE A 12 30.04 -35.16 36.64
C PHE A 12 28.87 -35.83 35.92
N ILE A 13 28.91 -37.16 35.97
CA ILE A 13 27.84 -38.07 35.61
C ILE A 13 26.89 -38.11 36.82
N ALA A 14 25.64 -37.78 36.64
CA ALA A 14 24.58 -38.15 37.57
C ALA A 14 23.42 -38.73 36.78
N LEU A 15 23.27 -40.08 36.85
CA LEU A 15 22.06 -40.79 36.50
C LEU A 15 20.92 -40.41 37.47
N GLY A 16 19.79 -40.02 36.90
CA GLY A 16 18.57 -39.91 37.66
C GLY A 16 17.41 -40.44 36.79
N LEU A 17 16.93 -41.62 37.14
CA LEU A 17 15.79 -42.30 36.54
C LEU A 17 14.47 -41.63 36.94
N SER A 18 13.46 -41.80 36.05
CA SER A 18 12.02 -41.97 36.32
C SER A 18 11.16 -40.71 36.40
N GLY A 19 10.21 -40.69 35.50
CA GLY A 19 9.03 -39.85 35.64
C GLY A 19 8.24 -39.71 34.35
N CYS A 20 7.61 -40.80 33.86
CA CYS A 20 6.54 -40.66 32.89
C CYS A 20 5.35 -39.95 33.57
N GLN A 21 5.16 -38.72 33.27
CA GLN A 21 3.93 -38.00 33.60
C GLN A 21 3.26 -37.59 32.30
N LYS A 22 2.22 -38.34 32.00
CA LYS A 22 1.28 -38.13 30.89
C LYS A 22 0.46 -36.92 31.25
N THR A 23 0.89 -35.73 30.90
CA THR A 23 0.09 -34.52 31.04
C THR A 23 -0.57 -34.29 29.71
N SER A 24 -1.86 -34.50 29.67
CA SER A 24 -2.74 -34.05 28.59
C SER A 24 -2.74 -32.55 28.59
N SER A 25 -1.93 -31.95 27.72
CA SER A 25 -1.98 -30.51 27.46
C SER A 25 -3.04 -30.28 26.39
N ASP A 26 -4.24 -29.93 26.84
CA ASP A 26 -5.19 -29.18 26.01
C ASP A 26 -4.51 -27.89 25.57
N THR A 27 -3.89 -27.93 24.40
CA THR A 27 -3.38 -26.71 23.75
C THR A 27 -4.58 -25.99 23.19
N ALA A 28 -5.09 -25.03 23.94
CA ALA A 28 -5.96 -24.00 23.41
C ALA A 28 -5.29 -23.35 22.20
N PRO A 29 -6.04 -23.08 21.12
CA PRO A 29 -5.48 -22.40 19.95
C PRO A 29 -4.92 -21.05 20.40
N GLY A 30 -3.62 -20.87 20.22
CA GLY A 30 -2.93 -19.65 20.56
C GLY A 30 -3.64 -18.48 19.89
N GLN A 31 -4.14 -17.57 20.68
CA GLN A 31 -4.47 -16.23 20.26
C GLN A 31 -3.17 -15.60 19.76
N GLN A 32 -2.94 -15.72 18.45
CA GLN A 32 -2.05 -14.81 17.77
C GLN A 32 -2.63 -13.41 18.01
N SER A 33 -2.01 -12.67 18.90
CA SER A 33 -2.25 -11.25 19.00
C SER A 33 -1.93 -10.67 17.62
N VAL A 34 -2.96 -10.41 16.83
CA VAL A 34 -2.86 -9.56 15.64
C VAL A 34 -2.35 -8.24 16.19
N GLN A 35 -1.07 -8.02 16.01
CA GLN A 35 -0.45 -6.73 16.30
C GLN A 35 -1.15 -5.76 15.35
N GLU A 36 -2.11 -5.03 15.88
CA GLU A 36 -2.85 -3.99 15.16
C GLU A 36 -1.82 -2.94 14.73
N ASN A 37 -1.31 -3.12 13.52
CA ASN A 37 -0.36 -2.20 12.91
C ASN A 37 -1.14 -0.92 12.61
N LYS A 38 -1.32 -0.10 13.64
CA LYS A 38 -2.12 1.11 13.57
C LYS A 38 -1.48 2.03 12.54
N LEU A 39 -2.16 2.21 11.42
CA LEU A 39 -1.76 3.12 10.36
C LEU A 39 -1.48 4.50 10.97
N LYS A 40 -0.25 4.99 10.83
CA LYS A 40 0.16 6.30 11.38
C LYS A 40 0.04 7.40 10.33
N THR A 41 0.32 7.07 9.10
CA THR A 41 0.30 8.00 7.97
C THR A 41 -0.40 7.34 6.79
N LEU A 42 -1.23 8.10 6.07
CA LEU A 42 -1.85 7.73 4.81
C LEU A 42 -1.40 8.73 3.75
N ALA A 43 -0.58 8.30 2.80
CA ALA A 43 -0.09 9.12 1.71
C ALA A 43 -0.98 8.93 0.46
N ILE A 44 -1.67 9.99 0.04
CA ILE A 44 -2.61 9.97 -1.08
C ILE A 44 -2.05 10.75 -2.26
N GLY A 45 -1.89 10.04 -3.40
CA GLY A 45 -1.55 10.65 -4.67
C GLY A 45 -2.80 11.17 -5.41
N TYR A 46 -2.72 12.36 -5.97
CA TYR A 46 -3.81 12.93 -6.76
C TYR A 46 -3.29 13.70 -7.97
N GLN A 47 -4.14 13.92 -8.94
CA GLN A 47 -3.92 14.79 -10.10
C GLN A 47 -4.93 15.93 -10.07
N LYS A 48 -4.63 17.06 -10.72
CA LYS A 48 -5.58 18.20 -10.83
C LYS A 48 -6.91 17.83 -11.50
N SER A 49 -6.92 16.76 -12.30
CA SER A 49 -8.11 16.21 -12.92
C SER A 49 -8.94 15.29 -12.02
N SER A 50 -8.41 14.88 -10.87
CA SER A 50 -9.10 13.97 -9.94
C SER A 50 -10.08 14.74 -9.04
N LEU A 51 -11.21 15.16 -9.61
CA LEU A 51 -12.18 16.03 -8.93
C LEU A 51 -12.63 15.45 -7.58
N ASN A 52 -12.93 14.16 -7.52
CA ASN A 52 -13.38 13.49 -6.30
C ASN A 52 -12.33 13.58 -5.18
N LEU A 53 -11.05 13.39 -5.50
CA LEU A 53 -9.97 13.53 -4.52
C LEU A 53 -9.73 14.99 -4.13
N LEU A 54 -9.89 15.94 -5.04
CA LEU A 54 -9.80 17.37 -4.71
C LEU A 54 -10.90 17.79 -3.74
N VAL A 55 -12.13 17.34 -3.96
CA VAL A 55 -13.26 17.59 -3.05
C VAL A 55 -13.00 16.90 -1.70
N ALA A 56 -12.57 15.64 -1.72
CA ALA A 56 -12.27 14.90 -0.50
C ALA A 56 -11.18 15.59 0.34
N ARG A 57 -10.13 16.10 -0.30
CA ARG A 57 -9.08 16.88 0.34
C ARG A 57 -9.60 18.19 0.92
N GLN A 58 -10.38 18.95 0.15
CA GLN A 58 -10.92 20.24 0.59
C GLN A 58 -11.85 20.08 1.79
N GLN A 59 -12.64 19.01 1.81
CA GLN A 59 -13.57 18.69 2.89
C GLN A 59 -12.96 17.86 4.01
N GLN A 60 -11.66 17.51 3.91
CA GLN A 60 -10.93 16.70 4.90
C GLN A 60 -11.63 15.36 5.18
N LEU A 61 -12.17 14.70 4.15
CA LEU A 61 -12.97 13.49 4.34
C LEU A 61 -12.12 12.30 4.84
N PHE A 62 -10.86 12.19 4.41
CA PHE A 62 -9.97 11.15 4.88
C PHE A 62 -9.53 11.39 6.32
N GLU A 63 -9.24 12.64 6.67
CA GLU A 63 -8.88 13.04 8.03
C GLU A 63 -10.04 12.76 9.02
N GLN A 64 -11.27 13.01 8.59
CA GLN A 64 -12.47 12.72 9.39
C GLN A 64 -12.72 11.20 9.50
N GLN A 65 -12.49 10.45 8.43
CA GLN A 65 -12.71 9.00 8.41
C GLN A 65 -11.65 8.24 9.20
N PHE A 66 -10.41 8.75 9.26
CA PHE A 66 -9.28 8.11 9.91
C PHE A 66 -8.71 8.97 11.03
N PRO A 67 -9.45 9.19 12.14
CA PRO A 67 -8.98 10.04 13.23
C PRO A 67 -7.67 9.50 13.84
N GLY A 68 -6.68 10.37 13.96
CA GLY A 68 -5.36 10.02 14.48
C GLY A 68 -4.38 9.47 13.43
N VAL A 69 -4.78 9.39 12.16
CA VAL A 69 -3.89 9.11 11.04
C VAL A 69 -3.47 10.44 10.39
N GLN A 70 -2.18 10.61 10.16
CA GLN A 70 -1.68 11.76 9.40
C GLN A 70 -1.94 11.54 7.91
N VAL A 71 -2.82 12.33 7.30
CA VAL A 71 -3.07 12.28 5.86
C VAL A 71 -2.10 13.21 5.12
N ALA A 72 -1.34 12.64 4.18
CA ALA A 72 -0.37 13.34 3.36
C ALA A 72 -0.82 13.34 1.89
N TRP A 73 -1.12 14.51 1.35
CA TRP A 73 -1.55 14.68 -0.04
C TRP A 73 -0.35 15.01 -0.96
N LYS A 74 -0.19 14.24 -2.05
CA LYS A 74 0.89 14.43 -3.02
C LYS A 74 0.32 14.62 -4.42
N GLU A 75 0.63 15.75 -5.04
CA GLU A 75 0.20 16.06 -6.40
C GLU A 75 1.15 15.43 -7.43
N PHE A 76 0.58 14.84 -8.48
CA PHE A 76 1.32 14.28 -9.60
C PHE A 76 0.83 14.88 -10.93
N PRO A 77 1.73 15.13 -11.88
CA PRO A 77 1.35 15.69 -13.17
C PRO A 77 0.60 14.68 -14.05
N ALA A 78 0.89 13.38 -13.89
CA ALA A 78 0.26 12.33 -14.68
C ALA A 78 0.25 10.97 -13.95
N GLY A 79 -0.56 10.03 -14.47
CA GLY A 79 -0.74 8.69 -13.91
C GLY A 79 0.53 7.85 -13.81
N PRO A 80 1.41 7.79 -14.82
CA PRO A 80 2.61 6.98 -14.76
C PRO A 80 3.50 7.30 -13.57
N GLN A 81 3.80 8.58 -13.31
CA GLN A 81 4.61 9.01 -12.16
C GLN A 81 3.94 8.66 -10.82
N MET A 82 2.60 8.76 -10.75
CA MET A 82 1.86 8.36 -9.56
C MET A 82 1.98 6.86 -9.31
N LEU A 83 1.88 6.03 -10.35
CA LEU A 83 2.02 4.58 -10.21
C LEU A 83 3.45 4.14 -9.90
N GLU A 84 4.46 4.87 -10.34
CA GLU A 84 5.84 4.67 -9.89
C GLU A 84 6.00 4.97 -8.40
N ALA A 85 5.42 6.09 -7.94
CA ALA A 85 5.42 6.45 -6.51
C ALA A 85 4.68 5.40 -5.65
N LEU A 86 3.58 4.85 -6.16
CA LEU A 86 2.85 3.76 -5.51
C LEU A 86 3.70 2.48 -5.44
N ALA A 87 4.35 2.12 -6.53
CA ALA A 87 5.17 0.91 -6.62
C ALA A 87 6.36 0.89 -5.66
N VAL A 88 6.88 2.06 -5.29
CA VAL A 88 8.00 2.19 -4.32
C VAL A 88 7.51 2.56 -2.90
N GLY A 89 6.20 2.56 -2.65
CA GLY A 89 5.63 2.87 -1.35
C GLY A 89 5.75 4.35 -0.95
N ALA A 90 5.97 5.25 -1.90
CA ALA A 90 6.00 6.69 -1.63
C ALA A 90 4.59 7.27 -1.43
N ILE A 91 3.57 6.59 -1.93
CA ILE A 91 2.14 6.80 -1.65
C ILE A 91 1.46 5.45 -1.39
N ASP A 92 0.37 5.46 -0.65
CA ASP A 92 -0.40 4.27 -0.30
C ASP A 92 -1.63 4.09 -1.20
N PHE A 93 -2.15 5.19 -1.72
CA PHE A 93 -3.37 5.25 -2.52
C PHE A 93 -3.29 6.35 -3.57
N GLY A 94 -3.96 6.14 -4.71
CA GLY A 94 -4.09 7.18 -5.74
C GLY A 94 -5.16 6.84 -6.77
N ALA A 95 -5.69 7.86 -7.46
CA ALA A 95 -6.64 7.69 -8.55
C ALA A 95 -6.01 8.11 -9.87
N VAL A 96 -6.09 7.23 -10.86
CA VAL A 96 -5.58 7.44 -12.21
C VAL A 96 -6.62 7.01 -13.23
N GLY A 97 -6.48 7.45 -14.47
CA GLY A 97 -7.26 6.92 -15.58
C GLY A 97 -7.00 5.42 -15.78
N ASN A 98 -7.82 4.77 -16.60
CA ASN A 98 -7.77 3.33 -16.84
C ASN A 98 -6.52 2.85 -17.64
N THR A 99 -5.90 3.72 -18.40
CA THR A 99 -4.75 3.37 -19.25
C THR A 99 -3.43 3.18 -18.50
N PRO A 100 -3.00 4.07 -17.57
CA PRO A 100 -1.74 3.91 -16.86
C PRO A 100 -1.60 2.60 -16.09
N PRO A 101 -2.62 2.06 -15.39
CA PRO A 101 -2.51 0.79 -14.70
C PRO A 101 -2.25 -0.40 -15.61
N VAL A 102 -2.78 -0.38 -16.85
CA VAL A 102 -2.54 -1.45 -17.85
C VAL A 102 -1.05 -1.53 -18.17
N PHE A 103 -0.41 -0.39 -18.42
CA PHE A 103 1.03 -0.35 -18.69
C PHE A 103 1.87 -0.73 -17.46
N ALA A 104 1.47 -0.29 -16.28
CA ALA A 104 2.17 -0.64 -15.06
C ALA A 104 2.12 -2.15 -14.78
N GLN A 105 0.96 -2.79 -14.97
CA GLN A 105 0.81 -4.23 -14.83
C GLN A 105 1.59 -5.00 -15.92
N ALA A 106 1.56 -4.53 -17.17
CA ALA A 106 2.37 -5.10 -18.24
C ALA A 106 3.88 -5.02 -17.95
N ALA A 107 4.31 -4.01 -17.19
CA ALA A 107 5.68 -3.88 -16.68
C ALA A 107 5.94 -4.67 -15.38
N GLY A 108 5.03 -5.54 -14.97
CA GLY A 108 5.19 -6.41 -13.79
C GLY A 108 4.97 -5.70 -12.44
N LYS A 109 4.31 -4.53 -12.42
CA LYS A 109 3.98 -3.84 -11.16
C LYS A 109 2.78 -4.52 -10.50
N ASP A 110 2.90 -4.79 -9.20
CA ASP A 110 1.78 -5.28 -8.41
C ASP A 110 0.87 -4.11 -8.01
N LEU A 111 -0.37 -4.13 -8.49
CA LEU A 111 -1.38 -3.10 -8.24
C LEU A 111 -2.66 -3.74 -7.69
N LYS A 112 -3.23 -3.15 -6.65
CA LYS A 112 -4.55 -3.51 -6.14
C LYS A 112 -5.56 -2.45 -6.55
N TYR A 113 -6.57 -2.86 -7.32
CA TYR A 113 -7.73 -2.01 -7.59
C TYR A 113 -8.68 -2.10 -6.42
N ILE A 114 -8.96 -0.97 -5.78
CA ILE A 114 -9.87 -0.90 -4.63
C ILE A 114 -11.22 -0.28 -4.99
N GLY A 115 -11.33 0.28 -6.20
CA GLY A 115 -12.57 0.84 -6.72
C GLY A 115 -12.39 1.40 -8.13
N TYR A 116 -13.50 1.77 -8.73
CA TYR A 116 -13.53 2.45 -10.02
C TYR A 116 -14.65 3.49 -10.03
N GLU A 117 -14.45 4.51 -10.83
CA GLU A 117 -15.43 5.55 -11.06
C GLU A 117 -16.18 5.26 -12.37
N VAL A 118 -17.50 5.26 -12.32
CA VAL A 118 -18.33 5.14 -13.54
C VAL A 118 -18.37 6.50 -14.23
N VAL A 119 -17.74 6.54 -15.40
CA VAL A 119 -17.70 7.75 -16.23
C VAL A 119 -18.87 7.70 -17.23
N PRO A 120 -19.78 8.71 -17.25
CA PRO A 120 -20.85 8.75 -18.23
C PRO A 120 -20.32 8.87 -19.65
N GLN A 121 -21.08 8.37 -20.64
CA GLN A 121 -20.65 8.34 -22.04
C GLN A 121 -20.32 9.73 -22.62
N ASN A 122 -20.91 10.79 -22.08
CA ASN A 122 -20.69 12.18 -22.49
C ASN A 122 -19.67 12.94 -21.65
N ALA A 123 -18.89 12.24 -20.80
CA ALA A 123 -17.87 12.88 -19.97
C ALA A 123 -16.60 13.26 -20.72
N GLN A 124 -16.44 12.79 -21.97
CA GLN A 124 -15.30 13.11 -22.81
C GLN A 124 -15.78 13.81 -24.08
N ALA A 125 -15.04 14.84 -24.49
CA ALA A 125 -15.32 15.60 -25.69
C ALA A 125 -14.03 16.03 -26.38
N LEU A 126 -14.08 16.12 -27.70
CA LEU A 126 -13.04 16.79 -28.46
C LEU A 126 -13.37 18.29 -28.49
N LEU A 127 -12.44 19.09 -28.03
CA LEU A 127 -12.59 20.53 -28.04
C LEU A 127 -11.92 21.09 -29.30
N ILE A 128 -12.63 21.98 -29.97
CA ILE A 128 -12.12 22.73 -31.13
C ILE A 128 -12.23 24.22 -30.84
N PRO A 129 -11.39 25.08 -31.44
CA PRO A 129 -11.54 26.53 -31.39
C PRO A 129 -12.93 26.95 -31.85
N ALA A 130 -13.48 28.02 -31.27
CA ALA A 130 -14.84 28.46 -31.57
C ALA A 130 -15.01 28.93 -33.03
N ASP A 131 -13.95 29.40 -33.63
CA ASP A 131 -13.83 29.85 -35.02
C ASP A 131 -13.35 28.76 -36.01
N SER A 132 -13.17 27.52 -35.52
CA SER A 132 -12.74 26.40 -36.37
C SER A 132 -13.78 26.07 -37.43
N SER A 133 -13.34 25.69 -38.62
CA SER A 133 -14.18 25.13 -39.68
C SER A 133 -14.52 23.65 -39.48
N ILE A 134 -13.82 22.94 -38.58
CA ILE A 134 -14.07 21.52 -38.28
C ILE A 134 -15.48 21.35 -37.70
N ARG A 135 -16.24 20.40 -38.22
CA ARG A 135 -17.58 20.06 -37.75
C ARG A 135 -17.76 18.58 -37.42
N THR A 136 -16.95 17.73 -38.02
CA THR A 136 -17.01 16.28 -37.85
C THR A 136 -15.60 15.70 -37.63
N LEU A 137 -15.51 14.43 -37.26
CA LEU A 137 -14.23 13.70 -37.18
C LEU A 137 -13.57 13.43 -38.54
N ALA A 138 -14.28 13.66 -39.64
CA ALA A 138 -13.80 13.46 -41.00
C ALA A 138 -13.18 14.75 -41.62
N ASP A 139 -13.37 15.89 -40.99
CA ASP A 139 -12.80 17.17 -41.41
C ASP A 139 -11.33 17.28 -40.95
#